data_20dcca37d9cb41e9dcd4d362c7c3ba07
#
_entry.id   20dcca37d9cb41e9dcd4d362c7c3ba07
#
_cell.length_a   1.000
_cell.length_b   1.000
_cell.length_c   1.000
_cell.angle_alpha   90.00
_cell.angle_beta   90.00
_cell.angle_gamma   90.00
#
_symmetry.space_group_name_H-M   'P 1'
#
loop_
_entity.id
_entity.type
_entity.pdbx_description
1 polymer ?
#
loop_
_entity_poly.entity_id
_entity_poly.type
_entity_poly.pdbx_seq_one_letter_code
_entity_poly.pdbx_strand_id
1 'polypeptide(L)'
;MIIFGNVKFSDTLEVLFALRQSRGCKTIQETYKILENSDMDTILEVLLASYNAAHHGEEVSMDAFVSILAENKIGFVRLTDAYAKVVEALMFNGMTPEEIEERKNFLLSLQKK
;
A
#
# COMPACT_ATOMS: atom_id res chain seq x y z
N MET A 1 7.32 -7.90 -5.70
CA MET A 1 7.63 -6.46 -5.77
C MET A 1 6.85 -5.81 -6.90
N ILE A 2 6.33 -4.64 -6.64
CA ILE A 2 5.52 -3.90 -7.61
C ILE A 2 6.37 -2.80 -8.22
N ILE A 3 6.40 -2.69 -9.55
CA ILE A 3 7.13 -1.64 -10.26
C ILE A 3 6.11 -0.76 -10.96
N PHE A 4 6.19 0.53 -10.71
CA PHE A 4 5.27 1.51 -11.27
C PHE A 4 6.07 2.72 -11.77
N GLY A 5 6.18 2.85 -13.11
CA GLY A 5 6.95 3.95 -13.72
C GLY A 5 8.38 4.05 -13.21
N ASN A 6 9.13 2.96 -13.18
CA ASN A 6 10.51 2.86 -12.67
C ASN A 6 10.65 3.01 -11.16
N VAL A 7 9.55 3.19 -10.43
CA VAL A 7 9.58 3.26 -8.96
C VAL A 7 9.16 1.89 -8.41
N LYS A 8 9.96 1.36 -7.50
CA LYS A 8 9.72 0.04 -6.90
C LYS A 8 9.01 0.18 -5.56
N PHE A 9 7.99 -0.65 -5.36
CA PHE A 9 7.23 -0.71 -4.11
C PHE A 9 7.24 -2.14 -3.58
N SER A 10 7.36 -2.26 -2.26
CA SER A 10 7.27 -3.56 -1.60
C SER A 10 5.81 -3.99 -1.45
N ASP A 11 5.58 -5.30 -1.57
CA ASP A 11 4.27 -5.92 -1.37
C ASP A 11 4.29 -6.89 -0.18
N THR A 12 5.27 -6.77 0.70
CA THR A 12 5.45 -7.66 1.84
C THR A 12 4.86 -7.09 3.12
N LEU A 13 4.76 -7.95 4.15
CA LEU A 13 4.27 -7.54 5.47
C LEU A 13 5.11 -6.44 6.12
N GLU A 14 6.36 -6.24 5.67
CA GLU A 14 7.19 -5.14 6.18
C GLU A 14 6.50 -3.79 6.04
N VAL A 15 5.72 -3.60 4.97
CA VAL A 15 4.98 -2.37 4.74
C VAL A 15 3.99 -2.12 5.88
N LEU A 16 3.28 -3.16 6.29
CA LEU A 16 2.30 -3.07 7.38
C LEU A 16 2.98 -2.78 8.72
N PHE A 17 4.11 -3.41 8.99
CA PHE A 17 4.84 -3.14 10.23
C PHE A 17 5.42 -1.73 10.26
N ALA A 18 5.95 -1.25 9.14
CA ALA A 18 6.45 0.12 9.03
C ALA A 18 5.32 1.14 9.25
N LEU A 19 4.17 0.88 8.62
CA LEU A 19 3.00 1.73 8.75
C LEU A 19 2.45 1.72 10.18
N ARG A 20 2.42 0.55 10.81
CA ARG A 20 2.02 0.41 12.21
C ARG A 20 2.86 1.29 13.12
N GLN A 21 4.19 1.28 12.94
CA GLN A 21 5.09 2.10 13.73
C GLN A 21 4.89 3.59 13.49
N SER A 22 4.79 3.99 12.22
CA SER A 22 4.67 5.41 11.88
C SER A 22 3.36 6.03 12.37
N ARG A 23 2.29 5.24 12.42
CA ARG A 23 0.96 5.70 12.87
C ARG A 23 0.69 5.42 14.35
N GLY A 24 1.59 4.70 15.02
CA GLY A 24 1.40 4.35 16.43
C GLY A 24 0.23 3.40 16.66
N CYS A 25 -0.09 2.56 15.68
CA CYS A 25 -1.15 1.56 15.82
C CYS A 25 -0.75 0.47 16.80
N LYS A 26 -1.68 0.05 17.64
CA LYS A 26 -1.44 -0.99 18.65
C LYS A 26 -1.57 -2.39 18.07
N THR A 27 -2.38 -2.57 17.04
CA THR A 27 -2.66 -3.88 16.45
C THR A 27 -2.54 -3.82 14.94
N ILE A 28 -2.37 -4.99 14.34
CA ILE A 28 -2.35 -5.12 12.87
C ILE A 28 -3.74 -4.78 12.29
N GLN A 29 -4.81 -5.10 13.01
CA GLN A 29 -6.17 -4.78 12.58
C GLN A 29 -6.36 -3.27 12.44
N GLU A 30 -5.83 -2.47 13.38
CA GLU A 30 -5.88 -1.01 13.26
C GLU A 30 -5.10 -0.53 12.04
N THR A 31 -3.96 -1.17 11.73
CA THR A 31 -3.16 -0.85 10.56
C THR A 31 -3.93 -1.15 9.26
N TYR A 32 -4.63 -2.28 9.21
CA TYR A 32 -5.46 -2.61 8.05
C TYR A 32 -6.56 -1.57 7.78
N LYS A 33 -7.13 -0.99 8.83
CA LYS A 33 -8.15 0.05 8.67
C LYS A 33 -7.62 1.28 7.96
N ILE A 34 -6.33 1.57 8.10
CA ILE A 34 -5.70 2.69 7.39
C ILE A 34 -5.79 2.46 5.88
N LEU A 35 -5.64 1.22 5.43
CA LEU A 35 -5.68 0.87 4.00
C LEU A 35 -7.05 1.08 3.37
N GLU A 36 -8.10 1.24 4.16
CA GLU A 36 -9.45 1.50 3.66
C GLU A 36 -9.64 2.98 3.28
N ASN A 37 -8.76 3.85 3.74
CA ASN A 37 -8.82 5.27 3.43
C ASN A 37 -8.23 5.55 2.05
N SER A 38 -8.83 6.54 1.37
CA SER A 38 -8.39 6.93 0.03
C SER A 38 -8.03 8.42 -0.06
N ASP A 39 -7.83 9.08 1.10
CA ASP A 39 -7.34 10.45 1.10
C ASP A 39 -5.86 10.49 0.70
N MET A 40 -5.46 11.61 0.14
CA MET A 40 -4.11 11.76 -0.43
C MET A 40 -3.02 11.54 0.62
N ASP A 41 -3.19 12.06 1.82
CA ASP A 41 -2.19 11.91 2.87
C ASP A 41 -1.95 10.44 3.23
N THR A 42 -3.03 9.66 3.35
CA THR A 42 -2.94 8.22 3.64
C THR A 42 -2.29 7.48 2.47
N ILE A 43 -2.69 7.79 1.24
CA ILE A 43 -2.10 7.17 0.04
C ILE A 43 -0.60 7.39 0.02
N LEU A 44 -0.15 8.63 0.25
CA LEU A 44 1.27 8.95 0.27
C LEU A 44 2.02 8.25 1.39
N GLU A 45 1.43 8.15 2.59
CA GLU A 45 2.06 7.45 3.71
C GLU A 45 2.23 5.96 3.45
N VAL A 46 1.21 5.31 2.92
CA VAL A 46 1.27 3.87 2.61
C VAL A 46 2.30 3.63 1.52
N LEU A 47 2.29 4.44 0.47
CA LEU A 47 3.24 4.30 -0.62
C LEU A 47 4.67 4.61 -0.18
N LEU A 48 4.87 5.58 0.72
CA LEU A 48 6.19 5.86 1.29
C LEU A 48 6.70 4.66 2.09
N ALA A 49 5.84 4.06 2.93
CA ALA A 49 6.22 2.86 3.68
C ALA A 49 6.59 1.72 2.74
N SER A 50 5.82 1.54 1.67
CA SER A 50 6.08 0.54 0.65
C SER A 50 7.38 0.80 -0.11
N TYR A 51 7.64 2.05 -0.47
CA TYR A 51 8.88 2.45 -1.14
C TYR A 51 10.09 2.18 -0.24
N ASN A 52 10.05 2.64 1.00
CA ASN A 52 11.17 2.47 1.93
C ASN A 52 11.42 1.00 2.25
N ALA A 53 10.38 0.17 2.33
CA ALA A 53 10.54 -1.27 2.51
C ALA A 53 11.22 -1.93 1.31
N ALA A 54 11.07 -1.35 0.11
CA ALA A 54 11.73 -1.85 -1.09
C ALA A 54 13.16 -1.32 -1.25
N HIS A 55 13.56 -0.33 -0.47
CA HIS A 55 14.85 0.36 -0.60
C HIS A 55 15.57 0.42 0.75
N HIS A 56 15.82 -0.76 1.37
CA HIS A 56 16.54 -0.83 2.64
C HIS A 56 17.92 -0.18 2.54
N GLY A 57 18.22 0.68 3.51
CA GLY A 57 19.47 1.43 3.53
C GLY A 57 19.43 2.72 2.72
N GLU A 58 18.36 2.94 1.96
CA GLU A 58 18.18 4.13 1.12
C GLU A 58 16.81 4.79 1.40
N GLU A 59 16.33 4.66 2.64
CA GLU A 59 15.04 5.23 3.03
C GLU A 59 15.02 6.74 2.86
N VAL A 60 13.88 7.27 2.46
CA VAL A 60 13.73 8.71 2.18
C VAL A 60 12.60 9.31 3.02
N SER A 61 12.65 10.63 3.17
CA SER A 61 11.56 11.40 3.80
C SER A 61 10.39 11.56 2.83
N MET A 62 9.26 12.03 3.36
CA MET A 62 8.08 12.31 2.52
C MET A 62 8.41 13.33 1.44
N ASP A 63 9.13 14.40 1.76
CA ASP A 63 9.49 15.44 0.79
C ASP A 63 10.33 14.85 -0.35
N ALA A 64 11.33 14.02 -0.01
CA ALA A 64 12.16 13.37 -1.01
C ALA A 64 11.35 12.39 -1.85
N PHE A 65 10.42 11.65 -1.23
CA PHE A 65 9.56 10.72 -1.93
C PHE A 65 8.67 11.43 -2.96
N VAL A 66 8.05 12.55 -2.57
CA VAL A 66 7.23 13.34 -3.47
C VAL A 66 8.05 13.82 -4.67
N SER A 67 9.31 14.23 -4.44
CA SER A 67 10.21 14.62 -5.53
C SER A 67 10.50 13.45 -6.46
N ILE A 68 10.71 12.25 -5.93
CA ILE A 68 10.92 11.05 -6.73
C ILE A 68 9.71 10.76 -7.61
N LEU A 69 8.50 10.87 -7.04
CA LEU A 69 7.26 10.68 -7.79
C LEU A 69 7.15 11.69 -8.95
N ALA A 70 7.47 12.95 -8.68
CA ALA A 70 7.43 14.00 -9.68
C ALA A 70 8.43 13.76 -10.80
N GLU A 71 9.66 13.37 -10.47
CA GLU A 71 10.70 13.04 -11.44
C GLU A 71 10.30 11.89 -12.36
N ASN A 72 9.56 10.93 -11.84
CA ASN A 72 9.08 9.77 -12.60
C ASN A 72 7.72 10.02 -13.24
N LYS A 73 7.23 11.25 -13.21
CA LYS A 73 6.00 11.68 -13.84
C LYS A 73 4.76 10.89 -13.34
N ILE A 74 4.77 10.57 -12.07
CA ILE A 74 3.64 9.90 -11.42
C ILE A 74 2.67 10.97 -10.92
N GLY A 75 1.60 11.19 -11.66
CA GLY A 75 0.53 12.11 -11.27
C GLY A 75 -0.52 11.44 -10.41
N PHE A 76 -1.60 12.14 -10.14
CA PHE A 76 -2.64 11.70 -9.22
C PHE A 76 -3.26 10.35 -9.62
N VAL A 77 -3.62 10.17 -10.89
CA VAL A 77 -4.26 8.93 -11.34
C VAL A 77 -3.31 7.74 -11.20
N ARG A 78 -2.05 7.90 -11.60
CA ARG A 78 -1.05 6.84 -11.47
C ARG A 78 -0.75 6.53 -10.00
N LEU A 79 -0.78 7.55 -9.15
CA LEU A 79 -0.57 7.38 -7.71
C LEU A 79 -1.68 6.52 -7.10
N THR A 80 -2.93 6.80 -7.45
CA THR A 80 -4.06 5.99 -6.96
C THR A 80 -4.03 4.57 -7.51
N ASP A 81 -3.60 4.38 -8.75
CA ASP A 81 -3.42 3.05 -9.33
C ASP A 81 -2.32 2.27 -8.59
N ALA A 82 -1.20 2.91 -8.28
CA ALA A 82 -0.13 2.30 -7.51
C ALA A 82 -0.61 1.90 -6.13
N TYR A 83 -1.36 2.77 -5.46
CA TYR A 83 -1.93 2.50 -4.16
C TYR A 83 -2.86 1.28 -4.20
N ALA A 84 -3.75 1.22 -5.18
CA ALA A 84 -4.67 0.08 -5.33
C ALA A 84 -3.90 -1.23 -5.50
N LYS A 85 -2.83 -1.24 -6.28
CA LYS A 85 -2.01 -2.43 -6.48
C LYS A 85 -1.27 -2.85 -5.21
N VAL A 86 -0.71 -1.89 -4.47
CA VAL A 86 -0.02 -2.18 -3.22
C VAL A 86 -1.00 -2.74 -2.18
N VAL A 87 -2.16 -2.10 -2.02
CA VAL A 87 -3.18 -2.56 -1.08
C VAL A 87 -3.67 -3.95 -1.44
N GLU A 88 -3.97 -4.20 -2.72
CA GLU A 88 -4.39 -5.53 -3.17
C GLU A 88 -3.33 -6.59 -2.86
N ALA A 89 -2.07 -6.29 -3.14
CA ALA A 89 -0.98 -7.22 -2.86
C ALA A 89 -0.82 -7.47 -1.37
N LEU A 90 -0.93 -6.45 -0.53
CA LEU A 90 -0.84 -6.60 0.93
C LEU A 90 -1.96 -7.46 1.49
N MET A 91 -3.16 -7.39 0.89
CA MET A 91 -4.30 -8.16 1.36
C MET A 91 -4.31 -9.60 0.83
N PHE A 92 -3.88 -9.81 -0.42
CA PHE A 92 -4.07 -11.08 -1.12
C PHE A 92 -2.78 -11.75 -1.58
N ASN A 93 -1.62 -11.23 -1.18
CA ASN A 93 -0.35 -11.82 -1.61
C ASN A 93 -0.25 -13.29 -1.17
N GLY A 94 0.15 -14.14 -2.10
CA GLY A 94 0.26 -15.58 -1.84
C GLY A 94 -1.05 -16.36 -2.03
N MET A 95 -2.15 -15.69 -2.33
CA MET A 95 -3.43 -16.35 -2.57
C MET A 95 -3.63 -16.64 -4.06
N THR A 96 -4.33 -17.74 -4.36
CA THR A 96 -4.71 -18.05 -5.74
C THR A 96 -5.84 -17.12 -6.18
N PRO A 97 -6.04 -16.94 -7.52
CA PRO A 97 -7.18 -16.17 -8.01
C PRO A 97 -8.53 -16.68 -7.49
N GLU A 98 -8.67 -17.99 -7.31
CA GLU A 98 -9.89 -18.60 -6.78
C GLU A 98 -10.12 -18.22 -5.32
N GLU A 99 -9.08 -18.27 -4.50
CA GLU A 99 -9.16 -17.87 -3.09
C GLU A 99 -9.51 -16.39 -2.96
N ILE A 100 -8.94 -15.54 -3.81
CA ILE A 100 -9.23 -14.11 -3.82
C ILE A 100 -10.72 -13.88 -4.15
N GLU A 101 -11.24 -14.58 -5.15
CA GLU A 101 -12.64 -14.48 -5.56
C GLU A 101 -13.57 -14.89 -4.43
N GLU A 102 -13.28 -15.99 -3.76
CA GLU A 102 -14.07 -16.47 -2.62
C GLU A 102 -14.09 -15.43 -1.49
N ARG A 103 -12.93 -14.81 -1.19
CA ARG A 103 -12.85 -13.78 -0.17
C ARG A 103 -13.67 -12.55 -0.53
N LYS A 104 -13.59 -12.11 -1.78
CA LYS A 104 -14.36 -10.96 -2.24
C LYS A 104 -15.86 -11.24 -2.15
N ASN A 105 -16.29 -12.42 -2.54
CA ASN A 105 -17.70 -12.81 -2.46
C ASN A 105 -18.18 -12.88 -1.01
N PHE A 106 -17.36 -13.42 -0.11
CA PHE A 106 -17.67 -13.47 1.32
C PHE A 106 -17.86 -12.07 1.90
N LEU A 107 -16.94 -11.14 1.59
CA LEU A 107 -17.03 -9.76 2.05
C LEU A 107 -18.29 -9.06 1.53
N LEU A 108 -18.62 -9.28 0.25
CA LEU A 108 -19.84 -8.73 -0.35
C LEU A 108 -21.09 -9.28 0.33
N SER A 109 -21.10 -10.57 0.68
CA SER A 109 -22.26 -11.16 1.35
C SER A 109 -22.48 -10.57 2.75
N LEU A 110 -21.39 -10.21 3.45
CA LEU A 110 -21.49 -9.53 4.74
C LEU A 110 -22.07 -8.12 4.60
N GLN A 111 -21.70 -7.41 3.53
CA GLN A 111 -22.18 -6.05 3.29
C GLN A 111 -23.67 -5.98 2.93
N LYS A 112 -24.22 -7.05 2.40
CA LYS A 112 -25.64 -7.12 2.01
C LYS A 112 -26.59 -7.35 3.19
N LYS A 113 -26.06 -7.59 4.35
CA LYS A 113 -26.87 -7.72 5.57
C LYS A 113 -27.03 -6.34 6.24
#